data_573950744e4a934f4d5300d725355fb8
#
_entry.id   573950744e4a934f4d5300d725355fb8
#
_cell.length_a   1.000
_cell.length_b   1.000
_cell.length_c   1.000
_cell.angle_alpha   90.00
_cell.angle_beta   90.00
_cell.angle_gamma   90.00
#
_symmetry.space_group_name_H-M   'P 1'
#
loop_
_entity.id
_entity.type
_entity.pdbx_description
1 polymer ?
#
loop_
_entity_poly.entity_id
_entity_poly.type
_entity_poly.pdbx_seq_one_letter_code
_entity_poly.pdbx_strand_id
1 'polypeptide(L)'
;MQFHPFARRLLALVLTAAFMTTAALSGFAVYAMPIQAAYPQESIYLFDADTGEALVEQNPDLPRCVASLTKMMTALLVLESGTDLSAGITIPASLTPELQSIRANRGHTIGLQAGETVRRIDMMYAMLLPSANDAASVLAASLALGTSMA
;
A
#
# COMPACT_ATOMS: atom_id res chain seq x y z
N MET A 1 -12.57 34.44 57.85
CA MET A 1 -11.27 33.75 58.01
C MET A 1 -10.39 34.13 56.83
N GLN A 2 -9.43 35.04 56.99
CA GLN A 2 -8.52 35.42 55.88
C GLN A 2 -7.27 34.54 55.97
N PHE A 3 -7.11 33.69 54.96
CA PHE A 3 -5.90 32.87 54.88
C PHE A 3 -4.69 33.76 54.60
N HIS A 4 -3.56 33.48 55.31
CA HIS A 4 -2.30 34.14 55.12
C HIS A 4 -1.85 34.06 53.65
N PRO A 5 -1.28 35.13 53.03
CA PRO A 5 -0.92 35.15 51.62
C PRO A 5 0.00 34.00 51.19
N PHE A 6 0.83 33.52 52.12
CA PHE A 6 1.68 32.34 51.88
C PHE A 6 0.87 31.06 51.72
N ALA A 7 -0.15 30.83 52.54
CA ALA A 7 -1.04 29.64 52.44
C ALA A 7 -1.85 29.60 51.12
N ARG A 8 -2.27 30.78 50.63
CA ARG A 8 -2.96 30.89 49.34
C ARG A 8 -2.05 30.54 48.13
N ARG A 9 -0.78 30.97 48.19
CA ARG A 9 0.22 30.63 47.14
C ARG A 9 0.55 29.14 47.15
N LEU A 10 0.73 28.58 48.34
CA LEU A 10 1.01 27.14 48.50
C LEU A 10 -0.18 26.28 47.96
N LEU A 11 -1.38 26.66 48.34
CA LEU A 11 -2.60 25.97 47.84
C LEU A 11 -2.75 26.07 46.34
N ALA A 12 -2.46 27.23 45.76
CA ALA A 12 -2.49 27.40 44.30
C ALA A 12 -1.45 26.51 43.59
N LEU A 13 -0.23 26.43 44.12
CA LEU A 13 0.83 25.55 43.56
C LEU A 13 0.47 24.06 43.66
N VAL A 14 -0.13 23.63 44.78
CA VAL A 14 -0.57 22.24 44.96
C VAL A 14 -1.71 21.90 44.01
N LEU A 15 -2.69 22.81 43.82
CA LEU A 15 -3.80 22.59 42.89
C LEU A 15 -3.36 22.57 41.41
N THR A 16 -2.39 23.46 41.04
CA THR A 16 -1.84 23.43 39.68
C THR A 16 -1.00 22.18 39.43
N ALA A 17 -0.21 21.74 40.39
CA ALA A 17 0.55 20.50 40.28
C ALA A 17 -0.37 19.27 40.19
N ALA A 18 -1.44 19.22 41.00
CA ALA A 18 -2.44 18.14 40.94
C ALA A 18 -3.20 18.14 39.60
N PHE A 19 -3.52 19.31 39.06
CA PHE A 19 -4.18 19.41 37.75
C PHE A 19 -3.23 18.99 36.62
N MET A 20 -1.97 19.34 36.66
CA MET A 20 -0.98 18.91 35.67
C MET A 20 -0.72 17.39 35.72
N THR A 21 -0.70 16.79 36.92
CA THR A 21 -0.53 15.32 37.04
C THR A 21 -1.76 14.56 36.55
N THR A 22 -2.95 15.06 36.82
CA THR A 22 -4.19 14.42 36.28
C THR A 22 -4.30 14.56 34.76
N ALA A 23 -3.88 15.70 34.18
CA ALA A 23 -3.86 15.88 32.71
C ALA A 23 -2.78 15.00 32.03
N ALA A 24 -1.66 14.74 32.70
CA ALA A 24 -0.60 13.86 32.18
C ALA A 24 -0.97 12.36 32.29
N LEU A 25 -1.87 11.99 33.21
CA LEU A 25 -2.34 10.60 33.38
C LEU A 25 -3.59 10.28 32.53
N SER A 26 -4.27 11.28 31.99
CA SER A 26 -5.30 11.09 30.96
C SER A 26 -4.61 10.90 29.60
N GLY A 27 -3.80 9.84 29.49
CA GLY A 27 -3.42 9.33 28.18
C GLY A 27 -4.72 9.12 27.40
N PHE A 28 -4.82 9.74 26.24
CA PHE A 28 -5.90 9.42 25.31
C PHE A 28 -5.80 7.91 25.05
N ALA A 29 -6.63 7.12 25.73
CA ALA A 29 -6.85 5.75 25.33
C ALA A 29 -7.48 5.84 23.94
N VAL A 30 -6.64 5.72 22.92
CA VAL A 30 -7.12 5.42 21.58
C VAL A 30 -7.78 4.07 21.72
N TYR A 31 -9.09 4.06 21.81
CA TYR A 31 -9.85 2.82 21.71
C TYR A 31 -9.62 2.34 20.29
N ALA A 32 -8.66 1.44 20.14
CA ALA A 32 -8.54 0.64 18.94
C ALA A 32 -9.86 -0.13 18.81
N MET A 33 -10.74 0.34 17.95
CA MET A 33 -11.89 -0.46 17.56
C MET A 33 -11.33 -1.72 16.91
N PRO A 34 -11.69 -2.92 17.42
CA PRO A 34 -11.22 -4.15 16.78
C PRO A 34 -11.71 -4.13 15.33
N ILE A 35 -10.78 -4.11 14.39
CA ILE A 35 -11.10 -4.33 12.99
C ILE A 35 -11.49 -5.79 12.88
N GLN A 36 -12.79 -6.05 12.76
CA GLN A 36 -13.30 -7.38 12.47
C GLN A 36 -13.68 -7.43 10.99
N ALA A 37 -13.23 -8.48 10.31
CA ALA A 37 -13.74 -8.78 8.99
C ALA A 37 -15.26 -8.97 9.05
N ALA A 38 -15.96 -8.44 8.06
CA ALA A 38 -17.41 -8.59 7.94
C ALA A 38 -17.81 -10.08 7.82
N TYR A 39 -16.88 -10.89 7.29
CA TYR A 39 -17.10 -12.32 7.07
C TYR A 39 -15.93 -13.15 7.62
N PRO A 40 -16.19 -14.25 8.35
CA PRO A 40 -15.14 -15.11 8.92
C PRO A 40 -14.18 -15.71 7.89
N GLN A 41 -14.63 -15.85 6.63
CA GLN A 41 -13.83 -16.40 5.53
C GLN A 41 -12.89 -15.37 4.87
N GLU A 42 -12.97 -14.09 5.21
CA GLU A 42 -12.05 -13.07 4.68
C GLU A 42 -10.65 -13.25 5.25
N SER A 43 -9.64 -12.85 4.47
CA SER A 43 -8.26 -12.75 4.95
C SER A 43 -7.90 -11.28 5.11
N ILE A 44 -7.40 -10.92 6.29
CA ILE A 44 -6.93 -9.57 6.63
C ILE A 44 -5.54 -9.70 7.25
N TYR A 45 -4.63 -8.86 6.78
CA TYR A 45 -3.33 -8.67 7.41
C TYR A 45 -3.02 -7.18 7.43
N LEU A 46 -2.96 -6.60 8.61
CA LEU A 46 -2.58 -5.22 8.84
C LEU A 46 -1.38 -5.20 9.76
N PHE A 47 -0.33 -4.54 9.36
CA PHE A 47 0.89 -4.41 10.15
C PHE A 47 1.40 -2.98 10.15
N ASP A 48 2.15 -2.64 11.19
CA ASP A 48 2.91 -1.40 11.28
C ASP A 48 4.16 -1.54 10.39
N ALA A 49 4.32 -0.64 9.42
CA ALA A 49 5.40 -0.74 8.45
C ALA A 49 6.79 -0.40 9.04
N ASP A 50 6.84 0.36 10.15
CA ASP A 50 8.10 0.76 10.77
C ASP A 50 8.61 -0.31 11.74
N THR A 51 7.70 -0.96 12.47
CA THR A 51 8.03 -1.98 13.48
C THR A 51 7.90 -3.41 12.98
N GLY A 52 7.11 -3.64 11.95
CA GLY A 52 6.73 -4.97 11.46
C GLY A 52 5.71 -5.68 12.36
N GLU A 53 5.19 -5.01 13.40
CA GLU A 53 4.20 -5.59 14.30
C GLU A 53 2.86 -5.78 13.59
N ALA A 54 2.30 -6.99 13.68
CA ALA A 54 0.98 -7.27 13.17
C ALA A 54 -0.09 -6.67 14.09
N LEU A 55 -0.89 -5.77 13.55
CA LEU A 55 -1.96 -5.08 14.27
C LEU A 55 -3.29 -5.82 14.16
N VAL A 56 -3.55 -6.47 13.02
CA VAL A 56 -4.73 -7.30 12.77
C VAL A 56 -4.36 -8.48 11.89
N GLU A 57 -4.72 -9.67 12.33
CA GLU A 57 -4.55 -10.91 11.57
C GLU A 57 -5.85 -11.69 11.55
N GLN A 58 -6.30 -12.04 10.36
CA GLN A 58 -7.38 -13.00 10.15
C GLN A 58 -7.05 -13.84 8.91
N ASN A 59 -6.96 -15.15 9.08
CA ASN A 59 -6.61 -16.09 8.03
C ASN A 59 -5.40 -15.62 7.18
N PRO A 60 -4.26 -15.16 7.78
CA PRO A 60 -3.16 -14.52 7.05
C PRO A 60 -2.49 -15.49 6.08
N ASP A 61 -2.37 -16.77 6.45
CA ASP A 61 -1.67 -17.80 5.68
C ASP A 61 -2.59 -18.60 4.76
N LEU A 62 -3.88 -18.27 4.73
CA LEU A 62 -4.82 -19.00 3.89
C LEU A 62 -4.62 -18.63 2.41
N PRO A 63 -4.27 -19.59 1.53
CA PRO A 63 -4.11 -19.31 0.10
C PRO A 63 -5.36 -18.69 -0.50
N ARG A 64 -5.21 -17.54 -1.16
CA ARG A 64 -6.28 -16.78 -1.76
C ARG A 64 -5.94 -16.31 -3.17
N CYS A 65 -6.97 -16.15 -3.97
CA CYS A 65 -6.84 -15.39 -5.21
C CYS A 65 -6.86 -13.90 -4.86
N VAL A 66 -5.68 -13.27 -4.92
CA VAL A 66 -5.47 -11.89 -4.46
C VAL A 66 -5.81 -10.83 -5.52
N ALA A 67 -6.32 -11.26 -6.68
CA ALA A 67 -6.72 -10.38 -7.78
C ALA A 67 -5.64 -9.32 -8.09
N SER A 68 -6.02 -8.06 -8.22
CA SER A 68 -5.11 -6.97 -8.60
C SER A 68 -4.04 -6.62 -7.57
N LEU A 69 -4.06 -7.16 -6.36
CA LEU A 69 -2.94 -7.01 -5.42
C LEU A 69 -1.64 -7.61 -5.99
N THR A 70 -1.73 -8.59 -6.90
CA THR A 70 -0.59 -9.13 -7.66
C THR A 70 0.22 -8.03 -8.36
N LYS A 71 -0.43 -6.95 -8.80
CA LYS A 71 0.24 -5.83 -9.48
C LYS A 71 1.19 -5.04 -8.58
N MET A 72 0.99 -5.09 -7.27
CA MET A 72 1.94 -4.52 -6.30
C MET A 72 3.29 -5.25 -6.38
N MET A 73 3.27 -6.58 -6.52
CA MET A 73 4.49 -7.36 -6.73
C MET A 73 5.15 -7.01 -8.07
N THR A 74 4.38 -6.88 -9.14
CA THR A 74 4.93 -6.45 -10.45
C THR A 74 5.58 -5.07 -10.33
N ALA A 75 4.96 -4.11 -9.65
CA ALA A 75 5.52 -2.79 -9.43
C ALA A 75 6.83 -2.85 -8.62
N LEU A 76 6.85 -3.64 -7.55
CA LEU A 76 8.04 -3.84 -6.71
C LEU A 76 9.21 -4.39 -7.54
N LEU A 77 8.99 -5.44 -8.33
CA LEU A 77 10.02 -6.02 -9.18
C LEU A 77 10.54 -5.04 -10.23
N VAL A 78 9.67 -4.19 -10.80
CA VAL A 78 10.10 -3.12 -11.73
C VAL A 78 11.01 -2.13 -11.01
N LEU A 79 10.65 -1.70 -9.81
CA LEU A 79 11.45 -0.74 -9.02
C LEU A 79 12.79 -1.34 -8.59
N GLU A 80 12.80 -2.58 -8.11
CA GLU A 80 14.01 -3.28 -7.66
C GLU A 80 14.94 -3.67 -8.81
N SER A 81 14.42 -3.79 -10.04
CA SER A 81 15.25 -4.11 -11.21
C SER A 81 16.29 -3.03 -11.56
N GLY A 82 16.17 -1.83 -10.98
CA GLY A 82 17.04 -0.69 -11.26
C GLY A 82 16.94 -0.15 -12.71
N THR A 83 15.95 -0.60 -13.48
CA THR A 83 15.76 -0.15 -14.85
C THR A 83 15.28 1.30 -14.90
N ASP A 84 15.74 2.05 -15.91
CA ASP A 84 15.32 3.44 -16.12
C ASP A 84 13.80 3.50 -16.35
N LEU A 85 13.09 4.18 -15.44
CA LEU A 85 11.65 4.35 -15.51
C LEU A 85 11.22 5.32 -16.61
N SER A 86 12.12 6.21 -17.08
CA SER A 86 11.86 7.12 -18.17
C SER A 86 12.02 6.47 -19.55
N ALA A 87 12.70 5.32 -19.61
CA ALA A 87 12.94 4.60 -20.85
C ALA A 87 11.64 4.07 -21.47
N GLY A 88 11.58 4.13 -22.81
CA GLY A 88 10.49 3.56 -23.60
C GLY A 88 10.58 2.04 -23.66
N ILE A 89 9.45 1.38 -23.46
CA ILE A 89 9.28 -0.04 -23.72
C ILE A 89 8.51 -0.17 -25.04
N THR A 90 9.12 -0.81 -26.04
CA THR A 90 8.38 -1.21 -27.24
C THR A 90 7.70 -2.54 -27.00
N ILE A 91 6.40 -2.58 -27.17
CA ILE A 91 5.56 -3.77 -26.91
C ILE A 91 5.85 -4.84 -27.96
N PRO A 92 6.38 -6.01 -27.56
CA PRO A 92 6.76 -7.04 -28.50
C PRO A 92 5.54 -7.71 -29.13
N ALA A 93 5.67 -8.10 -30.41
CA ALA A 93 4.60 -8.80 -31.15
C ALA A 93 4.19 -10.13 -30.47
N SER A 94 5.09 -10.75 -29.71
CA SER A 94 4.83 -11.98 -28.96
C SER A 94 3.73 -11.84 -27.92
N LEU A 95 3.46 -10.63 -27.44
CA LEU A 95 2.38 -10.35 -26.48
C LEU A 95 0.99 -10.21 -27.15
N THR A 96 0.90 -10.14 -28.48
CA THR A 96 -0.37 -9.93 -29.17
C THR A 96 -1.48 -10.92 -28.74
N PRO A 97 -1.23 -12.25 -28.63
CA PRO A 97 -2.27 -13.18 -28.19
C PRO A 97 -2.79 -12.90 -26.79
N GLU A 98 -1.88 -12.55 -25.86
CA GLU A 98 -2.24 -12.25 -24.48
C GLU A 98 -3.06 -10.95 -24.38
N LEU A 99 -2.62 -9.88 -25.06
CA LEU A 99 -3.35 -8.62 -25.11
C LEU A 99 -4.75 -8.76 -25.69
N GLN A 100 -4.91 -9.60 -26.73
CA GLN A 100 -6.22 -9.93 -27.30
C GLN A 100 -7.08 -10.71 -26.32
N SER A 101 -6.50 -11.68 -25.61
CA SER A 101 -7.20 -12.47 -24.59
C SER A 101 -7.71 -11.58 -23.44
N ILE A 102 -6.90 -10.64 -22.95
CA ILE A 102 -7.31 -9.68 -21.91
C ILE A 102 -8.54 -8.89 -22.35
N ARG A 103 -8.56 -8.40 -23.60
CA ARG A 103 -9.70 -7.66 -24.16
C ARG A 103 -10.94 -8.55 -24.31
N ALA A 104 -10.78 -9.76 -24.87
CA ALA A 104 -11.87 -10.69 -25.08
C ALA A 104 -12.57 -11.10 -23.78
N ASN A 105 -11.80 -11.25 -22.70
CA ASN A 105 -12.30 -11.61 -21.37
C ASN A 105 -12.76 -10.40 -20.53
N ARG A 106 -12.91 -9.22 -21.14
CA ARG A 106 -13.31 -7.97 -20.46
C ARG A 106 -12.42 -7.61 -19.28
N GLY A 107 -11.14 -7.97 -19.35
CA GLY A 107 -10.15 -7.55 -18.37
C GLY A 107 -9.93 -6.04 -18.42
N HIS A 108 -9.53 -5.46 -17.30
CA HIS A 108 -9.13 -4.05 -17.27
C HIS A 108 -7.94 -3.84 -18.21
N THR A 109 -8.06 -2.90 -19.14
CA THR A 109 -7.05 -2.63 -20.18
C THR A 109 -7.10 -1.17 -20.60
N ILE A 110 -5.95 -0.60 -20.97
CA ILE A 110 -5.84 0.70 -21.61
C ILE A 110 -5.73 0.59 -23.14
N GLY A 111 -5.81 -0.63 -23.67
CA GLY A 111 -5.89 -0.91 -25.10
C GLY A 111 -4.53 -0.98 -25.80
N LEU A 112 -3.44 -1.32 -25.09
CA LEU A 112 -2.09 -1.43 -25.65
C LEU A 112 -2.01 -2.40 -26.83
N GLN A 113 -1.19 -2.03 -27.82
CA GLN A 113 -0.98 -2.84 -29.04
C GLN A 113 0.51 -3.13 -29.24
N ALA A 114 0.80 -4.26 -29.88
CA ALA A 114 2.16 -4.58 -30.29
C ALA A 114 2.73 -3.50 -31.23
N GLY A 115 4.00 -3.15 -31.03
CA GLY A 115 4.70 -2.09 -31.78
C GLY A 115 4.58 -0.69 -31.19
N GLU A 116 3.66 -0.45 -30.26
CA GLU A 116 3.63 0.83 -29.51
C GLU A 116 4.84 0.94 -28.58
N THR A 117 5.32 2.17 -28.39
CA THR A 117 6.38 2.47 -27.42
C THR A 117 5.83 3.40 -26.36
N VAL A 118 5.87 2.97 -25.10
CA VAL A 118 5.37 3.70 -23.95
C VAL A 118 6.44 3.73 -22.87
N ARG A 119 6.58 4.84 -22.14
CA ARG A 119 7.55 4.91 -21.05
C ARG A 119 7.19 3.94 -19.93
N ARG A 120 8.21 3.35 -19.31
CA ARG A 120 8.01 2.39 -18.20
C ARG A 120 7.20 2.99 -17.06
N ILE A 121 7.47 4.25 -16.71
CA ILE A 121 6.70 4.94 -15.65
C ILE A 121 5.22 5.10 -16.02
N ASP A 122 4.88 5.39 -17.27
CA ASP A 122 3.49 5.54 -17.71
C ASP A 122 2.76 4.18 -17.69
N MET A 123 3.47 3.10 -18.00
CA MET A 123 2.96 1.74 -17.83
C MET A 123 2.69 1.40 -16.36
N MET A 124 3.55 1.83 -15.42
CA MET A 124 3.30 1.64 -13.99
C MET A 124 2.04 2.39 -13.53
N TYR A 125 1.86 3.63 -13.96
CA TYR A 125 0.62 4.37 -13.67
C TYR A 125 -0.61 3.69 -14.29
N ALA A 126 -0.51 3.22 -15.52
CA ALA A 126 -1.60 2.50 -16.18
C ALA A 126 -1.92 1.17 -15.48
N MET A 127 -0.93 0.48 -14.95
CA MET A 127 -1.13 -0.75 -14.18
C MET A 127 -1.79 -0.47 -12.82
N LEU A 128 -1.36 0.56 -12.10
CA LEU A 128 -1.77 0.78 -10.71
C LEU A 128 -3.05 1.60 -10.58
N LEU A 129 -3.29 2.63 -11.42
CA LEU A 129 -4.45 3.50 -11.28
C LEU A 129 -5.75 2.85 -11.83
N PRO A 130 -5.87 2.55 -13.14
CA PRO A 130 -7.04 1.85 -13.68
C PRO A 130 -6.93 0.33 -13.58
N SER A 131 -5.87 -0.19 -12.94
CA SER A 131 -5.64 -1.64 -12.81
C SER A 131 -5.50 -2.38 -14.16
N ALA A 132 -4.85 -1.76 -15.16
CA ALA A 132 -4.71 -2.32 -16.49
C ALA A 132 -3.87 -3.61 -16.50
N ASN A 133 -4.45 -4.70 -16.99
CA ASN A 133 -3.79 -6.00 -17.07
C ASN A 133 -2.77 -6.04 -18.21
N ASP A 134 -3.06 -5.39 -19.34
CA ASP A 134 -2.14 -5.27 -20.47
C ASP A 134 -0.86 -4.52 -20.09
N ALA A 135 -0.95 -3.45 -19.31
CA ALA A 135 0.21 -2.76 -18.79
C ALA A 135 1.05 -3.65 -17.86
N ALA A 136 0.39 -4.46 -17.00
CA ALA A 136 1.07 -5.42 -16.13
C ALA A 136 1.84 -6.47 -16.94
N SER A 137 1.23 -7.03 -17.98
CA SER A 137 1.86 -8.02 -18.86
C SER A 137 3.06 -7.45 -19.61
N VAL A 138 2.96 -6.21 -20.12
CA VAL A 138 4.07 -5.54 -20.81
C VAL A 138 5.23 -5.28 -19.85
N LEU A 139 4.96 -4.80 -18.65
CA LEU A 139 5.99 -4.58 -17.62
C LEU A 139 6.70 -5.88 -17.25
N ALA A 140 5.96 -6.95 -16.97
CA ALA A 140 6.51 -8.25 -16.64
C ALA A 140 7.40 -8.81 -17.78
N ALA A 141 6.93 -8.72 -19.03
CA ALA A 141 7.71 -9.14 -20.19
C ALA A 141 8.99 -8.30 -20.37
N SER A 142 8.96 -7.00 -20.08
CA SER A 142 10.13 -6.14 -20.17
C SER A 142 11.23 -6.51 -19.18
N LEU A 143 10.87 -7.02 -18.00
CA LEU A 143 11.83 -7.51 -17.01
C LEU A 143 12.49 -8.81 -17.49
N ALA A 144 11.71 -9.75 -18.02
CA ALA A 144 12.20 -11.01 -18.54
C ALA A 144 13.18 -10.83 -19.72
N LEU A 145 12.91 -9.86 -20.61
CA LEU A 145 13.77 -9.53 -21.75
C LEU A 145 15.04 -8.79 -21.32
N GLY A 146 14.98 -7.94 -20.29
CA GLY A 146 16.13 -7.21 -19.73
C GLY A 146 17.18 -8.13 -19.12
N THR A 147 16.78 -9.26 -18.57
CA THR A 147 17.71 -10.28 -18.01
C THR A 147 18.41 -11.11 -19.10
N SER A 148 17.94 -11.05 -20.34
CA SER A 148 18.55 -11.81 -21.45
C SER A 148 19.52 -10.99 -22.32
N MET A 149 19.68 -9.66 -22.05
CA MET A 149 20.55 -8.76 -22.79
C MET A 149 21.74 -8.22 -21.97
N ALA A 150 21.99 -8.76 -20.79
CA ALA A 150 23.19 -8.55 -20.00
C ALA A 150 24.02 -9.85 -20.03
#